data_b63e46b5ae9e42de9da72dba6dd58d96
#
_entry.id   b63e46b5ae9e42de9da72dba6dd58d96
#
_cell.length_a   1.000
_cell.length_b   1.000
_cell.length_c   1.000
_cell.angle_alpha   90.00
_cell.angle_beta   90.00
_cell.angle_gamma   90.00
#
_symmetry.space_group_name_H-M   'P 1'
#
loop_
_entity.id
_entity.type
_entity.pdbx_description
1 polymer ?
#
loop_
_entity_poly.entity_id
_entity_poly.type
_entity_poly.pdbx_seq_one_letter_code
_entity_poly.pdbx_strand_id
1 'polypeptide(L)'
;MDKKQPKENNLKLASTSNIPKLNKNAKNKLFDKEDIIQTKSSKIISKSVLVKGNEDKNTKALNNAFEKTYPNYGACAHSQKPQGLMKSYAYNSYKGLVKDYNEDRVVVVSQIQKPQKTIHRTWPKMSYFGIFDGHGGETCSEYLKNNFLNILVENKNFPFDIKTALIETFEKLEEEFYNQNKNKPKEEIDNSGSCGLVAIMTENKIYIANIGDSRAIMSLNNGSKIKQLSKDHKPNNIKEFERIIKNGGKVYIDDDYKEDENGKIDESQLNFITDKSDLEKYSKEKEVIFRHFPSDLAVMRTIGDLNVKKKEYGGLPGNIIATPEIFIYDYFPTQDFMIMGCDGIFDDLSNEEIVEAAWHIFKNKAKEKNYDINLLTADSCDMIMKYAMDLLTSDNLTCIVIGMEGIQKFLSLKKIKEKK
;
A
#
# COMPACT_ATOMS: atom_id res chain seq x y z
N MET A 1 13.50 -61.51 -27.00
CA MET A 1 12.71 -60.91 -25.93
C MET A 1 12.92 -59.40 -26.00
N ASP A 2 12.04 -58.76 -26.75
CA ASP A 2 12.14 -57.35 -27.12
C ASP A 2 11.64 -56.45 -26.02
N LYS A 3 12.46 -55.51 -25.58
CA LYS A 3 12.01 -54.38 -24.73
C LYS A 3 11.72 -53.18 -25.64
N LYS A 4 10.43 -52.88 -25.79
CA LYS A 4 9.92 -51.66 -26.45
C LYS A 4 10.17 -50.45 -25.56
N GLN A 5 10.89 -49.47 -26.11
CA GLN A 5 10.92 -48.07 -25.59
C GLN A 5 9.64 -47.32 -26.00
N PRO A 6 9.15 -46.39 -25.18
CA PRO A 6 8.06 -45.52 -25.60
C PRO A 6 8.55 -44.33 -26.43
N LYS A 7 7.78 -44.01 -27.47
CA LYS A 7 8.02 -42.90 -28.39
C LYS A 7 7.78 -41.56 -27.72
N GLU A 8 8.76 -40.66 -27.79
CA GLU A 8 8.62 -39.24 -27.54
C GLU A 8 7.72 -38.58 -28.60
N ASN A 9 6.65 -37.95 -28.16
CA ASN A 9 5.83 -37.08 -28.99
C ASN A 9 6.40 -35.66 -28.92
N ASN A 10 7.11 -35.26 -29.95
CA ASN A 10 7.51 -33.88 -30.19
C ASN A 10 6.32 -33.03 -30.57
N LEU A 11 5.79 -32.24 -29.65
CA LEU A 11 4.89 -31.13 -29.94
C LEU A 11 5.74 -29.90 -30.29
N LYS A 12 5.78 -29.56 -31.57
CA LYS A 12 6.34 -28.30 -32.07
C LYS A 12 5.45 -27.14 -31.57
N LEU A 13 5.98 -26.34 -30.65
CA LEU A 13 5.44 -25.03 -30.35
C LEU A 13 5.79 -24.08 -31.50
N ALA A 14 4.77 -23.61 -32.17
CA ALA A 14 4.87 -22.58 -33.19
C ALA A 14 5.22 -21.24 -32.50
N SER A 15 6.34 -20.64 -32.90
CA SER A 15 6.73 -19.29 -32.59
C SER A 15 5.74 -18.29 -33.23
N THR A 16 4.94 -17.62 -32.46
CA THR A 16 4.23 -16.41 -32.88
C THR A 16 4.85 -15.20 -32.18
N SER A 17 5.90 -14.68 -32.79
CA SER A 17 6.39 -13.32 -32.57
C SER A 17 5.41 -12.36 -33.26
N ASN A 18 4.49 -11.78 -32.53
CA ASN A 18 3.80 -10.53 -32.88
C ASN A 18 3.19 -9.97 -31.61
N ILE A 19 3.99 -9.31 -30.80
CA ILE A 19 3.51 -8.36 -29.82
C ILE A 19 3.41 -7.03 -30.57
N PRO A 20 2.22 -6.44 -30.72
CA PRO A 20 2.10 -5.10 -31.28
C PRO A 20 2.75 -4.11 -30.32
N LYS A 21 3.73 -3.33 -30.83
CA LYS A 21 4.23 -2.14 -30.12
C LYS A 21 3.04 -1.24 -29.81
N LEU A 22 2.73 -1.07 -28.55
CA LEU A 22 1.70 -0.14 -28.08
C LEU A 22 2.09 1.28 -28.55
N ASN A 23 1.20 1.85 -29.34
CA ASN A 23 1.32 3.20 -29.86
C ASN A 23 1.11 4.19 -28.71
N LYS A 24 2.19 4.88 -28.29
CA LYS A 24 2.20 5.89 -27.21
C LYS A 24 1.17 7.03 -27.40
N ASN A 25 0.53 7.12 -28.57
CA ASN A 25 -0.51 8.11 -28.88
C ASN A 25 -1.93 7.71 -28.41
N ALA A 26 -2.11 6.58 -27.72
CA ALA A 26 -3.41 6.19 -27.16
C ALA A 26 -3.75 6.87 -25.82
N LYS A 27 -2.78 7.56 -25.18
CA LYS A 27 -3.02 8.33 -23.95
C LYS A 27 -3.97 9.54 -24.12
N ASN A 28 -4.31 9.93 -25.35
CA ASN A 28 -5.04 11.18 -25.63
C ASN A 28 -6.45 10.99 -26.19
N LYS A 29 -7.13 9.85 -25.96
CA LYS A 29 -8.44 9.61 -26.59
C LYS A 29 -9.59 9.18 -25.65
N LEU A 30 -9.52 9.43 -24.38
CA LEU A 30 -10.64 9.09 -23.48
C LEU A 30 -11.23 10.23 -22.66
N PHE A 31 -10.55 11.39 -22.58
CA PHE A 31 -11.19 12.58 -21.97
C PHE A 31 -10.69 13.82 -22.68
N ASP A 32 -11.58 14.68 -23.12
CA ASP A 32 -11.24 16.01 -23.63
C ASP A 32 -10.56 16.85 -22.52
N LYS A 33 -9.60 17.71 -22.90
CA LYS A 33 -8.90 18.57 -21.92
C LYS A 33 -9.83 19.44 -21.07
N GLU A 34 -11.02 19.75 -21.58
CA GLU A 34 -12.05 20.47 -20.82
C GLU A 34 -12.65 19.65 -19.68
N ASP A 35 -12.80 18.33 -19.84
CA ASP A 35 -13.28 17.44 -18.77
C ASP A 35 -12.25 17.26 -17.65
N ILE A 36 -10.94 17.26 -18.01
CA ILE A 36 -9.85 17.19 -17.01
C ILE A 36 -9.76 18.51 -16.22
N ILE A 37 -9.99 19.65 -16.86
CA ILE A 37 -10.01 20.97 -16.17
C ILE A 37 -11.23 21.07 -15.25
N GLN A 38 -12.40 20.60 -15.66
CA GLN A 38 -13.59 20.57 -14.79
C GLN A 38 -13.42 19.60 -13.62
N THR A 39 -12.79 18.44 -13.81
CA THR A 39 -12.52 17.47 -12.74
C THR A 39 -11.47 17.97 -11.75
N LYS A 40 -10.41 18.67 -12.22
CA LYS A 40 -9.46 19.34 -11.32
C LYS A 40 -10.12 20.47 -10.52
N SER A 41 -11.01 21.25 -11.14
CA SER A 41 -11.76 22.29 -10.43
C SER A 41 -12.74 21.70 -9.41
N SER A 42 -13.38 20.55 -9.68
CA SER A 42 -14.25 19.87 -8.73
C SER A 42 -13.45 19.23 -7.57
N LYS A 43 -12.24 18.73 -7.83
CA LYS A 43 -11.30 18.27 -6.78
C LYS A 43 -10.92 19.41 -5.82
N ILE A 44 -10.61 20.58 -6.37
CA ILE A 44 -10.27 21.78 -5.57
C ILE A 44 -11.48 22.26 -4.75
N ILE A 45 -12.67 22.24 -5.33
CA ILE A 45 -13.91 22.65 -4.64
C ILE A 45 -14.26 21.64 -3.53
N SER A 46 -14.13 20.34 -3.75
CA SER A 46 -14.39 19.32 -2.72
C SER A 46 -13.38 19.40 -1.56
N LYS A 47 -12.08 19.54 -1.86
CA LYS A 47 -11.03 19.72 -0.82
C LYS A 47 -11.23 21.03 -0.01
N SER A 48 -11.65 22.14 -0.65
CA SER A 48 -11.89 23.40 0.04
C SER A 48 -13.17 23.43 0.88
N VAL A 49 -14.16 22.61 0.56
CA VAL A 49 -15.44 22.50 1.27
C VAL A 49 -15.32 21.62 2.52
N LEU A 50 -14.43 20.61 2.51
CA LEU A 50 -14.22 19.70 3.64
C LEU A 50 -13.46 20.36 4.81
N VAL A 51 -12.67 21.40 4.57
CA VAL A 51 -11.79 22.02 5.59
C VAL A 51 -12.52 23.07 6.46
N LYS A 52 -13.74 23.54 6.10
CA LYS A 52 -14.45 24.54 6.91
C LYS A 52 -15.94 24.22 7.06
N GLY A 53 -16.24 23.39 8.05
CA GLY A 53 -17.47 23.46 8.84
C GLY A 53 -18.80 23.23 8.14
N ASN A 54 -19.28 22.01 8.26
CA ASN A 54 -20.67 21.65 8.59
C ASN A 54 -20.72 20.12 8.66
N GLU A 55 -21.00 19.55 9.83
CA GLU A 55 -21.23 18.10 10.01
C GLU A 55 -22.21 17.54 8.96
N ASP A 56 -23.22 18.32 8.56
CA ASP A 56 -24.21 17.91 7.55
C ASP A 56 -23.63 17.73 6.12
N LYS A 57 -22.65 18.55 5.71
CA LYS A 57 -22.08 18.47 4.36
C LYS A 57 -21.15 17.28 4.20
N ASN A 58 -20.29 17.03 5.20
CA ASN A 58 -19.40 15.87 5.21
C ASN A 58 -20.18 14.56 5.26
N THR A 59 -21.20 14.49 6.10
CA THR A 59 -22.10 13.33 6.19
C THR A 59 -22.78 13.03 4.85
N LYS A 60 -23.25 14.08 4.15
CA LYS A 60 -23.87 13.93 2.83
C LYS A 60 -22.86 13.47 1.76
N ALA A 61 -21.64 14.00 1.77
CA ALA A 61 -20.58 13.59 0.85
C ALA A 61 -20.21 12.11 1.05
N LEU A 62 -20.02 11.66 2.29
CA LEU A 62 -19.73 10.27 2.61
C LEU A 62 -20.87 9.33 2.21
N ASN A 63 -22.13 9.70 2.46
CA ASN A 63 -23.27 8.89 2.04
C ASN A 63 -23.33 8.78 0.51
N ASN A 64 -23.12 9.87 -0.21
CA ASN A 64 -23.10 9.85 -1.69
C ASN A 64 -21.97 8.98 -2.24
N ALA A 65 -20.77 9.08 -1.67
CA ALA A 65 -19.62 8.24 -2.07
C ALA A 65 -19.92 6.76 -1.83
N PHE A 66 -20.52 6.41 -0.69
CA PHE A 66 -20.83 5.02 -0.34
C PHE A 66 -21.86 4.37 -1.27
N GLU A 67 -22.84 5.13 -1.75
CA GLU A 67 -23.89 4.62 -2.66
C GLU A 67 -23.41 4.46 -4.12
N LYS A 68 -22.27 5.04 -4.50
CA LYS A 68 -21.73 4.91 -5.86
C LYS A 68 -21.30 3.48 -6.16
N THR A 69 -21.49 3.11 -7.41
CA THR A 69 -21.01 1.84 -7.98
C THR A 69 -19.94 2.11 -9.01
N TYR A 70 -18.92 1.28 -9.03
CA TYR A 70 -17.79 1.41 -9.93
C TYR A 70 -17.60 0.14 -10.76
N PRO A 71 -17.16 0.24 -12.04
CA PRO A 71 -16.97 -0.92 -12.91
C PRO A 71 -15.97 -1.91 -12.31
N ASN A 72 -16.36 -3.20 -12.28
CA ASN A 72 -15.51 -4.30 -11.77
C ASN A 72 -15.03 -4.17 -10.31
N TYR A 73 -15.59 -3.23 -9.54
CA TYR A 73 -15.31 -3.11 -8.12
C TYR A 73 -16.13 -4.15 -7.35
N GLY A 74 -15.43 -5.05 -6.66
CA GLY A 74 -16.05 -6.14 -5.89
C GLY A 74 -16.26 -5.79 -4.42
N ALA A 75 -17.05 -6.58 -3.74
CA ALA A 75 -17.27 -6.45 -2.30
C ALA A 75 -15.97 -6.73 -1.51
N CYS A 76 -15.81 -6.04 -0.37
CA CYS A 76 -14.69 -6.28 0.53
C CYS A 76 -14.72 -7.70 1.10
N ALA A 77 -13.60 -8.38 1.05
CA ALA A 77 -13.40 -9.61 1.81
C ALA A 77 -13.33 -9.28 3.32
N HIS A 78 -13.96 -10.08 4.15
CA HIS A 78 -14.03 -9.81 5.58
C HIS A 78 -14.08 -11.07 6.44
N SER A 79 -13.76 -10.91 7.72
CA SER A 79 -13.93 -11.97 8.72
C SER A 79 -15.39 -12.35 8.91
N GLN A 80 -15.66 -13.64 9.18
CA GLN A 80 -17.00 -14.14 9.48
C GLN A 80 -17.27 -14.28 10.97
N LYS A 81 -16.22 -14.26 11.78
CA LYS A 81 -16.25 -14.36 13.23
C LYS A 81 -14.99 -13.75 13.84
N PRO A 82 -15.03 -13.32 15.09
CA PRO A 82 -13.83 -12.88 15.80
C PRO A 82 -12.76 -13.96 15.79
N GLN A 83 -11.52 -13.59 15.49
CA GLN A 83 -10.39 -14.51 15.46
C GLN A 83 -9.22 -13.94 16.27
N GLY A 84 -8.93 -14.60 17.40
CA GLY A 84 -7.78 -14.26 18.22
C GLY A 84 -7.82 -12.84 18.79
N LEU A 85 -6.86 -12.03 18.39
CA LEU A 85 -6.64 -10.66 18.89
C LEU A 85 -7.55 -9.63 18.23
N MET A 86 -8.00 -9.92 17.02
CA MET A 86 -8.89 -9.06 16.23
C MET A 86 -10.34 -9.37 16.54
N LYS A 87 -11.17 -8.35 16.53
CA LYS A 87 -12.63 -8.51 16.64
C LYS A 87 -13.27 -8.67 15.27
N SER A 88 -12.68 -8.07 14.27
CA SER A 88 -13.04 -8.18 12.85
C SER A 88 -11.91 -7.70 11.97
N TYR A 89 -11.96 -8.02 10.69
CA TYR A 89 -11.14 -7.40 9.65
C TYR A 89 -11.89 -7.38 8.32
N ALA A 90 -11.52 -6.44 7.48
CA ALA A 90 -11.94 -6.40 6.09
C ALA A 90 -10.83 -5.83 5.23
N TYR A 91 -10.80 -6.21 3.96
CA TYR A 91 -9.86 -5.67 3.00
C TYR A 91 -10.42 -5.72 1.58
N ASN A 92 -9.90 -4.84 0.74
CA ASN A 92 -10.12 -4.85 -0.70
C ASN A 92 -8.89 -4.32 -1.42
N SER A 93 -8.73 -4.73 -2.66
CA SER A 93 -7.71 -4.22 -3.57
C SER A 93 -8.33 -4.08 -4.95
N TYR A 94 -8.20 -2.91 -5.55
CA TYR A 94 -8.85 -2.54 -6.80
C TYR A 94 -7.90 -1.74 -7.69
N LYS A 95 -7.95 -1.99 -8.99
CA LYS A 95 -7.06 -1.31 -9.96
C LYS A 95 -7.26 0.22 -10.06
N GLY A 96 -8.30 0.75 -9.44
CA GLY A 96 -8.68 2.15 -9.58
C GLY A 96 -9.44 2.44 -10.88
N LEU A 97 -9.63 3.73 -11.16
CA LEU A 97 -10.41 4.21 -12.30
C LEU A 97 -9.55 4.52 -13.53
N VAL A 98 -8.25 4.72 -13.35
CA VAL A 98 -7.31 5.21 -14.38
C VAL A 98 -6.35 4.12 -14.84
N LYS A 99 -5.83 3.31 -13.91
CA LYS A 99 -4.87 2.25 -14.23
C LYS A 99 -5.50 1.13 -15.04
N ASP A 100 -4.76 0.54 -15.96
CA ASP A 100 -5.22 -0.59 -16.78
C ASP A 100 -5.30 -1.91 -15.98
N TYR A 101 -4.37 -2.10 -15.03
CA TYR A 101 -4.27 -3.29 -14.17
C TYR A 101 -3.90 -2.91 -12.74
N ASN A 102 -3.99 -3.89 -11.84
CA ASN A 102 -3.68 -3.71 -10.43
C ASN A 102 -2.30 -4.29 -10.10
N GLU A 103 -1.36 -3.44 -9.73
CA GLU A 103 -0.02 -3.81 -9.30
C GLU A 103 0.05 -4.08 -7.78
N ASP A 104 -0.99 -3.66 -7.03
CA ASP A 104 -1.08 -3.90 -5.59
C ASP A 104 -1.40 -5.36 -5.25
N ARG A 105 -0.84 -5.82 -4.15
CA ARG A 105 -1.18 -7.11 -3.55
C ARG A 105 -1.47 -6.97 -2.06
N VAL A 106 -2.44 -7.76 -1.60
CA VAL A 106 -2.86 -7.78 -0.19
C VAL A 106 -2.85 -9.21 0.35
N VAL A 107 -2.36 -9.37 1.56
CA VAL A 107 -2.35 -10.66 2.27
C VAL A 107 -2.89 -10.47 3.68
N VAL A 108 -3.87 -11.28 4.07
CA VAL A 108 -4.42 -11.31 5.43
C VAL A 108 -4.41 -12.74 5.95
N VAL A 109 -3.68 -12.96 7.04
CA VAL A 109 -3.64 -14.24 7.76
C VAL A 109 -4.05 -14.00 9.20
N SER A 110 -5.28 -14.36 9.53
CA SER A 110 -5.87 -14.12 10.84
C SER A 110 -5.18 -14.87 11.97
N GLN A 111 -4.55 -16.00 11.66
CA GLN A 111 -3.72 -16.77 12.59
C GLN A 111 -2.56 -17.44 11.85
N ILE A 112 -1.35 -17.00 12.16
CA ILE A 112 -0.12 -17.61 11.63
C ILE A 112 0.03 -19.00 12.23
N GLN A 113 0.04 -20.01 11.36
CA GLN A 113 0.19 -21.40 11.79
C GLN A 113 1.65 -21.71 12.10
N LYS A 114 1.87 -22.57 13.11
CA LYS A 114 3.19 -23.05 13.44
C LYS A 114 3.74 -23.93 12.30
N PRO A 115 4.90 -23.61 11.72
CA PRO A 115 5.53 -24.47 10.70
C PRO A 115 5.88 -25.84 11.26
N GLN A 116 5.74 -26.88 10.44
CA GLN A 116 6.06 -28.28 10.87
C GLN A 116 7.53 -28.44 11.25
N LYS A 117 8.43 -27.75 10.57
CA LYS A 117 9.90 -27.86 10.73
C LYS A 117 10.50 -26.78 11.65
N THR A 118 9.69 -26.08 12.46
CA THR A 118 10.27 -25.07 13.35
C THR A 118 11.03 -25.67 14.51
N ILE A 119 12.12 -25.00 14.93
CA ILE A 119 12.90 -25.33 16.14
C ILE A 119 12.17 -24.97 17.43
N HIS A 120 11.16 -24.10 17.37
CA HIS A 120 10.46 -23.57 18.53
C HIS A 120 9.38 -24.53 19.03
N ARG A 121 9.41 -24.84 20.34
CA ARG A 121 8.40 -25.72 20.98
C ARG A 121 7.05 -25.02 21.14
N THR A 122 7.09 -23.75 21.54
CA THR A 122 5.90 -22.89 21.73
C THR A 122 5.70 -21.99 20.51
N TRP A 123 4.43 -21.66 20.22
CA TRP A 123 4.06 -20.79 19.11
C TRP A 123 2.95 -19.85 19.59
N PRO A 124 3.21 -18.55 19.75
CA PRO A 124 2.20 -17.60 20.21
C PRO A 124 1.12 -17.40 19.14
N LYS A 125 -0.04 -16.93 19.57
CA LYS A 125 -1.08 -16.50 18.63
C LYS A 125 -0.63 -15.18 17.99
N MET A 126 -0.62 -15.17 16.68
CA MET A 126 -0.22 -14.01 15.89
C MET A 126 -1.05 -13.91 14.62
N SER A 127 -1.28 -12.67 14.18
CA SER A 127 -1.93 -12.38 12.91
C SER A 127 -0.97 -11.60 12.02
N TYR A 128 -1.14 -11.75 10.71
CA TYR A 128 -0.33 -11.09 9.69
C TYR A 128 -1.22 -10.33 8.72
N PHE A 129 -0.81 -9.10 8.39
CA PHE A 129 -1.41 -8.25 7.38
C PHE A 129 -0.30 -7.66 6.54
N GLY A 130 -0.41 -7.75 5.23
CA GLY A 130 0.57 -7.21 4.29
C GLY A 130 -0.10 -6.48 3.15
N ILE A 131 0.41 -5.30 2.81
CA ILE A 131 0.13 -4.56 1.58
C ILE A 131 1.46 -4.44 0.84
N PHE A 132 1.46 -4.81 -0.43
CA PHE A 132 2.58 -4.71 -1.35
C PHE A 132 2.12 -3.90 -2.55
N ASP A 133 2.45 -2.64 -2.52
CA ASP A 133 2.12 -1.65 -3.54
C ASP A 133 3.20 -1.70 -4.62
N GLY A 134 2.83 -2.21 -5.79
CA GLY A 134 3.72 -2.50 -6.90
C GLY A 134 3.80 -1.36 -7.91
N HIS A 135 4.96 -1.23 -8.54
CA HIS A 135 5.16 -0.29 -9.65
C HIS A 135 6.10 -0.86 -10.71
N GLY A 136 5.94 -0.36 -11.94
CA GLY A 136 6.75 -0.83 -13.08
C GLY A 136 6.46 -2.28 -13.47
N GLY A 137 5.33 -2.83 -13.06
CA GLY A 137 4.89 -4.21 -13.25
C GLY A 137 4.48 -4.89 -11.95
N GLU A 138 3.67 -5.93 -12.05
CA GLU A 138 3.12 -6.65 -10.90
C GLU A 138 4.01 -7.76 -10.33
N THR A 139 5.14 -8.07 -10.99
CA THR A 139 5.96 -9.26 -10.67
C THR A 139 6.53 -9.17 -9.26
N CYS A 140 7.07 -8.01 -8.87
CA CYS A 140 7.67 -7.85 -7.55
C CYS A 140 6.63 -7.94 -6.42
N SER A 141 5.50 -7.25 -6.54
CA SER A 141 4.44 -7.30 -5.54
C SER A 141 3.82 -8.71 -5.41
N GLU A 142 3.63 -9.43 -6.55
CA GLU A 142 3.17 -10.82 -6.54
C GLU A 142 4.21 -11.75 -5.90
N TYR A 143 5.53 -11.52 -6.15
CA TYR A 143 6.60 -12.25 -5.49
C TYR A 143 6.56 -12.06 -3.98
N LEU A 144 6.38 -10.82 -3.51
CA LEU A 144 6.29 -10.51 -2.07
C LEU A 144 5.06 -11.16 -1.44
N LYS A 145 3.89 -11.07 -2.08
CA LYS A 145 2.66 -11.73 -1.63
C LYS A 145 2.85 -13.23 -1.38
N ASN A 146 3.55 -13.90 -2.30
CA ASN A 146 3.70 -15.35 -2.26
C ASN A 146 4.80 -15.82 -1.29
N ASN A 147 5.82 -15.00 -1.02
CA ASN A 147 7.03 -15.45 -0.30
C ASN A 147 7.22 -14.81 1.08
N PHE A 148 6.72 -13.59 1.32
CA PHE A 148 7.03 -12.85 2.54
C PHE A 148 6.73 -13.65 3.82
N LEU A 149 5.51 -14.12 3.97
CA LEU A 149 5.12 -14.84 5.19
C LEU A 149 5.87 -16.16 5.35
N ASN A 150 6.13 -16.88 4.27
CA ASN A 150 6.86 -18.13 4.30
C ASN A 150 8.30 -17.91 4.79
N ILE A 151 9.00 -16.91 4.25
CA ILE A 151 10.36 -16.55 4.67
C ILE A 151 10.38 -16.08 6.12
N LEU A 152 9.40 -15.28 6.53
CA LEU A 152 9.28 -14.79 7.90
C LEU A 152 9.11 -15.92 8.91
N VAL A 153 8.20 -16.87 8.67
CA VAL A 153 7.93 -17.96 9.63
C VAL A 153 9.05 -18.99 9.71
N GLU A 154 9.89 -19.07 8.68
CA GLU A 154 11.10 -19.91 8.64
C GLU A 154 12.32 -19.22 9.26
N ASN A 155 12.25 -17.91 9.53
CA ASN A 155 13.34 -17.17 10.15
C ASN A 155 13.59 -17.68 11.58
N LYS A 156 14.84 -17.93 11.93
CA LYS A 156 15.27 -18.47 13.24
C LYS A 156 14.88 -17.58 14.43
N ASN A 157 14.75 -16.27 14.20
CA ASN A 157 14.37 -15.30 15.21
C ASN A 157 12.86 -15.21 15.42
N PHE A 158 12.07 -15.68 14.44
CA PHE A 158 10.61 -15.67 14.53
C PHE A 158 10.13 -16.90 15.30
N PRO A 159 9.19 -16.80 16.26
CA PRO A 159 8.33 -15.63 16.56
C PRO A 159 8.77 -14.80 17.77
N PHE A 160 9.97 -14.95 18.31
CA PHE A 160 10.35 -14.38 19.61
C PHE A 160 11.13 -13.06 19.49
N ASP A 161 11.89 -12.85 18.42
CA ASP A 161 12.45 -11.55 18.02
C ASP A 161 11.89 -11.13 16.66
N ILE A 162 10.62 -10.70 16.69
CA ILE A 162 9.88 -10.32 15.48
C ILE A 162 10.54 -9.15 14.76
N LYS A 163 11.16 -8.20 15.49
CA LYS A 163 11.85 -7.07 14.90
C LYS A 163 13.00 -7.52 14.00
N THR A 164 13.90 -8.32 14.53
CA THR A 164 15.04 -8.85 13.77
C THR A 164 14.57 -9.75 12.63
N ALA A 165 13.57 -10.61 12.88
CA ALA A 165 13.02 -11.47 11.85
C ALA A 165 12.44 -10.70 10.67
N LEU A 166 11.72 -9.58 10.91
CA LEU A 166 11.19 -8.72 9.86
C LEU A 166 12.30 -8.09 9.03
N ILE A 167 13.34 -7.54 9.67
CA ILE A 167 14.48 -6.93 8.97
C ILE A 167 15.15 -7.97 8.06
N GLU A 168 15.53 -9.12 8.61
CA GLU A 168 16.16 -10.20 7.86
C GLU A 168 15.27 -10.76 6.74
N THR A 169 13.94 -10.71 6.91
CA THR A 169 13.00 -11.13 5.88
C THR A 169 13.01 -10.18 4.68
N PHE A 170 12.98 -8.88 4.89
CA PHE A 170 13.08 -7.89 3.80
C PHE A 170 14.41 -8.00 3.06
N GLU A 171 15.52 -8.14 3.79
CA GLU A 171 16.85 -8.32 3.20
C GLU A 171 16.93 -9.59 2.36
N LYS A 172 16.38 -10.69 2.85
CA LYS A 172 16.35 -11.96 2.13
C LYS A 172 15.48 -11.90 0.88
N LEU A 173 14.32 -11.26 0.94
CA LEU A 173 13.44 -11.07 -0.21
C LEU A 173 14.10 -10.24 -1.30
N GLU A 174 14.79 -9.15 -0.96
CA GLU A 174 15.55 -8.33 -1.92
C GLU A 174 16.67 -9.17 -2.57
N GLU A 175 17.43 -9.94 -1.79
CA GLU A 175 18.49 -10.80 -2.31
C GLU A 175 17.95 -11.89 -3.22
N GLU A 176 16.87 -12.57 -2.84
CA GLU A 176 16.26 -13.62 -3.65
C GLU A 176 15.67 -13.08 -4.94
N PHE A 177 14.99 -11.92 -4.92
CA PHE A 177 14.46 -11.29 -6.12
C PHE A 177 15.59 -10.88 -7.08
N TYR A 178 16.68 -10.30 -6.57
CA TYR A 178 17.88 -10.03 -7.36
C TYR A 178 18.46 -11.31 -7.95
N ASN A 179 18.61 -12.37 -7.16
CA ASN A 179 19.20 -13.65 -7.61
C ASN A 179 18.40 -14.32 -8.74
N GLN A 180 17.07 -14.11 -8.80
CA GLN A 180 16.22 -14.60 -9.89
C GLN A 180 16.45 -13.83 -11.20
N ASN A 181 17.02 -12.64 -11.14
CA ASN A 181 17.20 -11.75 -12.28
C ASN A 181 18.64 -11.61 -12.76
N LYS A 182 19.66 -11.72 -11.89
CA LYS A 182 21.06 -11.37 -12.15
C LYS A 182 21.72 -12.07 -13.34
N ASN A 183 21.19 -13.23 -13.75
CA ASN A 183 21.75 -14.01 -14.87
C ASN A 183 20.92 -13.90 -16.15
N LYS A 184 19.87 -13.08 -16.15
CA LYS A 184 19.05 -12.83 -17.34
C LYS A 184 19.73 -11.83 -18.27
N PRO A 185 19.49 -11.90 -19.59
CA PRO A 185 19.84 -10.81 -20.50
C PRO A 185 19.24 -9.49 -20.00
N LYS A 186 19.92 -8.37 -20.29
CA LYS A 186 19.52 -7.04 -19.79
C LYS A 186 18.05 -6.69 -20.14
N GLU A 187 17.60 -7.11 -21.30
CA GLU A 187 16.26 -6.88 -21.84
C GLU A 187 15.17 -7.73 -21.16
N GLU A 188 15.57 -8.79 -20.44
CA GLU A 188 14.68 -9.72 -19.72
C GLU A 188 14.71 -9.52 -18.21
N ILE A 189 15.51 -8.55 -17.72
CA ILE A 189 15.56 -8.22 -16.30
C ILE A 189 14.22 -7.61 -15.90
N ASP A 190 13.62 -8.17 -14.87
CA ASP A 190 12.44 -7.59 -14.26
C ASP A 190 12.84 -6.36 -13.44
N ASN A 191 12.38 -5.20 -13.86
CA ASN A 191 12.63 -3.92 -13.22
C ASN A 191 11.46 -3.43 -12.38
N SER A 192 10.45 -4.29 -12.15
CA SER A 192 9.38 -3.95 -11.23
C SER A 192 9.91 -3.78 -9.81
N GLY A 193 9.25 -2.92 -9.07
CA GLY A 193 9.50 -2.70 -7.66
C GLY A 193 8.21 -2.81 -6.85
N SER A 194 8.35 -2.86 -5.53
CA SER A 194 7.21 -2.84 -4.63
C SER A 194 7.56 -2.20 -3.30
N CYS A 195 6.70 -1.29 -2.83
CA CYS A 195 6.59 -0.95 -1.42
C CYS A 195 6.14 -2.16 -0.61
N GLY A 196 6.30 -2.11 0.72
CA GLY A 196 5.84 -3.18 1.59
C GLY A 196 5.48 -2.68 2.98
N LEU A 197 4.21 -2.77 3.33
CA LEU A 197 3.69 -2.45 4.65
C LEU A 197 3.16 -3.71 5.31
N VAL A 198 3.82 -4.14 6.38
CA VAL A 198 3.48 -5.37 7.10
C VAL A 198 3.15 -5.10 8.55
N ALA A 199 2.05 -5.65 9.04
CA ALA A 199 1.68 -5.65 10.44
C ALA A 199 1.65 -7.08 11.00
N ILE A 200 2.37 -7.31 12.11
CA ILE A 200 2.27 -8.52 12.93
C ILE A 200 1.61 -8.13 14.24
N MET A 201 0.46 -8.72 14.54
CA MET A 201 -0.22 -8.54 15.80
C MET A 201 0.02 -9.75 16.70
N THR A 202 0.42 -9.49 17.93
CA THR A 202 0.55 -10.47 19.01
C THR A 202 -0.41 -10.13 20.15
N GLU A 203 -0.48 -10.96 21.20
CA GLU A 203 -1.37 -10.69 22.35
C GLU A 203 -1.10 -9.33 23.02
N ASN A 204 0.16 -8.86 22.99
CA ASN A 204 0.57 -7.68 23.74
C ASN A 204 1.13 -6.55 22.86
N LYS A 205 1.47 -6.83 21.61
CA LYS A 205 2.17 -5.87 20.74
C LYS A 205 1.69 -5.91 19.30
N ILE A 206 1.87 -4.78 18.65
CA ILE A 206 1.70 -4.60 17.21
C ILE A 206 3.06 -4.16 16.65
N TYR A 207 3.58 -4.93 15.71
CA TYR A 207 4.80 -4.64 14.98
C TYR A 207 4.39 -4.15 13.58
N ILE A 208 4.87 -2.97 13.20
CA ILE A 208 4.68 -2.42 11.86
C ILE A 208 6.05 -2.33 11.20
N ALA A 209 6.20 -3.02 10.08
CA ALA A 209 7.37 -2.92 9.21
C ALA A 209 6.97 -2.18 7.94
N ASN A 210 7.70 -1.13 7.58
CA ASN A 210 7.40 -0.35 6.38
C ASN A 210 8.64 -0.10 5.54
N ILE A 211 8.50 -0.31 4.23
CA ILE A 211 9.31 0.25 3.14
C ILE A 211 8.36 0.91 2.15
N GLY A 212 8.66 2.13 1.71
CA GLY A 212 7.80 2.90 0.79
C GLY A 212 6.82 3.83 1.52
N ASP A 213 5.75 4.19 0.87
CA ASP A 213 4.80 5.24 1.25
C ASP A 213 3.37 4.75 1.48
N SER A 214 3.14 3.44 1.42
CA SER A 214 1.96 2.84 2.05
C SER A 214 1.96 3.16 3.56
N ARG A 215 0.78 3.35 4.14
CA ARG A 215 0.66 3.88 5.50
C ARG A 215 -0.28 3.07 6.39
N ALA A 216 0.06 3.02 7.69
CA ALA A 216 -0.79 2.48 8.74
C ALA A 216 -1.16 3.57 9.75
N ILE A 217 -2.43 3.63 10.13
CA ILE A 217 -2.98 4.55 11.14
C ILE A 217 -3.87 3.82 12.14
N MET A 218 -4.04 4.39 13.32
CA MET A 218 -4.84 3.83 14.41
C MET A 218 -5.82 4.87 14.94
N SER A 219 -7.10 4.51 15.02
CA SER A 219 -8.11 5.22 15.78
C SER A 219 -8.10 4.78 17.25
N LEU A 220 -8.19 5.74 18.16
CA LEU A 220 -8.11 5.54 19.60
C LEU A 220 -9.24 6.30 20.33
N ASN A 221 -9.69 5.74 21.46
CA ASN A 221 -10.61 6.40 22.39
C ASN A 221 -11.92 6.87 21.71
N ASN A 222 -12.57 6.00 20.97
CA ASN A 222 -13.79 6.27 20.20
C ASN A 222 -13.62 7.39 19.14
N GLY A 223 -12.48 7.39 18.45
CA GLY A 223 -12.16 8.34 17.39
C GLY A 223 -11.65 9.71 17.86
N SER A 224 -11.45 9.91 19.17
CA SER A 224 -10.97 11.19 19.69
C SER A 224 -9.49 11.44 19.45
N LYS A 225 -8.73 10.40 19.07
CA LYS A 225 -7.30 10.49 18.77
C LYS A 225 -6.94 9.57 17.63
N ILE A 226 -6.12 10.09 16.72
CA ILE A 226 -5.54 9.34 15.60
C ILE A 226 -4.04 9.26 15.82
N LYS A 227 -3.46 8.11 15.52
CA LYS A 227 -2.01 7.87 15.59
C LYS A 227 -1.55 7.24 14.30
N GLN A 228 -0.62 7.90 13.61
CA GLN A 228 0.11 7.29 12.51
C GLN A 228 1.11 6.27 13.06
N LEU A 229 1.11 5.06 12.48
CA LEU A 229 1.89 3.92 12.96
C LEU A 229 3.12 3.64 12.11
N SER A 230 3.19 4.14 10.88
CA SER A 230 4.34 4.05 9.99
C SER A 230 4.77 5.44 9.53
N LYS A 231 5.91 5.53 8.85
CA LYS A 231 6.37 6.74 8.19
C LYS A 231 6.55 6.46 6.71
N ASP A 232 6.12 7.39 5.89
CA ASP A 232 6.29 7.30 4.45
C ASP A 232 7.75 7.60 4.08
N HIS A 233 8.32 6.80 3.21
CA HIS A 233 9.68 6.94 2.73
C HIS A 233 9.67 7.64 1.35
N LYS A 234 9.22 8.91 1.34
CA LYS A 234 9.24 9.77 0.15
C LYS A 234 10.53 10.60 0.09
N PRO A 235 10.93 11.14 -1.08
CA PRO A 235 12.16 11.93 -1.22
C PRO A 235 12.22 13.17 -0.33
N ASN A 236 11.06 13.71 0.05
CA ASN A 236 10.95 14.84 0.98
C ASN A 236 11.03 14.47 2.46
N ASN A 237 11.14 13.19 2.80
CA ASN A 237 11.51 12.78 4.15
C ASN A 237 12.98 13.12 4.40
N ILE A 238 13.27 13.91 5.43
CA ILE A 238 14.62 14.45 5.69
C ILE A 238 15.70 13.37 5.77
N LYS A 239 15.41 12.20 6.36
CA LYS A 239 16.36 11.09 6.47
C LYS A 239 16.65 10.43 5.12
N GLU A 240 15.60 10.30 4.32
CA GLU A 240 15.70 9.74 2.98
C GLU A 240 16.48 10.71 2.09
N PHE A 241 16.16 12.01 2.15
CA PHE A 241 16.86 13.07 1.43
C PHE A 241 18.37 13.08 1.76
N GLU A 242 18.73 13.08 3.05
CA GLU A 242 20.14 13.04 3.47
C GLU A 242 20.87 11.81 2.94
N ARG A 243 20.20 10.65 2.89
CA ARG A 243 20.78 9.42 2.34
C ARG A 243 21.02 9.55 0.84
N ILE A 244 20.04 10.07 0.08
CA ILE A 244 20.14 10.28 -1.36
C ILE A 244 21.34 11.17 -1.68
N ILE A 245 21.39 12.36 -1.09
CA ILE A 245 22.48 13.33 -1.33
C ILE A 245 23.85 12.74 -0.98
N LYS A 246 23.93 12.04 0.17
CA LYS A 246 25.17 11.37 0.62
C LYS A 246 25.68 10.33 -0.40
N ASN A 247 24.79 9.64 -1.08
CA ASN A 247 25.11 8.61 -2.06
C ASN A 247 25.16 9.11 -3.51
N GLY A 248 25.20 10.44 -3.72
CA GLY A 248 25.39 11.07 -5.03
C GLY A 248 24.12 11.15 -5.89
N GLY A 249 22.94 10.83 -5.33
CA GLY A 249 21.66 11.08 -5.98
C GLY A 249 21.20 12.53 -5.79
N LYS A 250 20.13 12.88 -6.47
CA LYS A 250 19.50 14.21 -6.39
C LYS A 250 17.99 14.04 -6.18
N VAL A 251 17.34 15.05 -5.64
CA VAL A 251 15.88 15.13 -5.52
C VAL A 251 15.40 16.33 -6.32
N TYR A 252 14.30 16.17 -7.06
CA TYR A 252 13.69 17.25 -7.82
C TYR A 252 12.17 17.28 -7.61
N ILE A 253 11.58 18.41 -7.98
CA ILE A 253 10.14 18.60 -7.97
C ILE A 253 9.59 18.13 -9.32
N ASP A 254 8.55 17.31 -9.30
CA ASP A 254 7.83 16.85 -10.48
C ASP A 254 6.96 18.01 -11.02
N ASP A 255 7.63 18.94 -11.71
CA ASP A 255 7.02 19.99 -12.51
C ASP A 255 6.84 19.47 -13.94
N ASP A 256 6.08 20.14 -14.79
CA ASP A 256 5.82 19.77 -16.20
C ASP A 256 7.11 19.68 -17.06
N TYR A 257 8.03 18.76 -16.70
CA TYR A 257 9.21 18.48 -17.53
C TYR A 257 8.84 17.57 -18.71
N LYS A 258 9.61 17.70 -19.78
CA LYS A 258 9.43 16.90 -20.99
C LYS A 258 10.46 15.79 -21.05
N GLU A 259 10.00 14.59 -21.29
CA GLU A 259 10.87 13.50 -21.73
C GLU A 259 11.23 13.67 -23.21
N ASP A 260 12.44 13.29 -23.59
CA ASP A 260 12.84 13.19 -24.98
C ASP A 260 12.11 12.03 -25.69
N GLU A 261 12.32 11.89 -27.00
CA GLU A 261 11.73 10.82 -27.82
C GLU A 261 12.09 9.39 -27.36
N ASN A 262 13.12 9.24 -26.50
CA ASN A 262 13.56 7.98 -25.92
C ASN A 262 13.08 7.81 -24.47
N GLY A 263 12.29 8.73 -23.94
CA GLY A 263 11.81 8.72 -22.55
C GLY A 263 12.89 9.11 -21.54
N LYS A 264 13.95 9.82 -21.99
CA LYS A 264 14.99 10.34 -21.12
C LYS A 264 14.66 11.75 -20.67
N ILE A 265 14.77 11.98 -19.37
CA ILE A 265 14.55 13.29 -18.76
C ILE A 265 15.75 14.19 -19.04
N ASP A 266 15.49 15.41 -19.54
CA ASP A 266 16.52 16.44 -19.67
C ASP A 266 16.80 17.06 -18.30
N GLU A 267 17.95 16.71 -17.73
CA GLU A 267 18.38 17.19 -16.40
C GLU A 267 18.35 18.72 -16.27
N SER A 268 18.56 19.47 -17.38
CA SER A 268 18.57 20.92 -17.37
C SER A 268 17.19 21.56 -17.14
N GLN A 269 16.11 20.80 -17.30
CA GLN A 269 14.73 21.22 -17.08
C GLN A 269 14.21 20.89 -15.69
N LEU A 270 14.98 20.14 -14.86
CA LEU A 270 14.54 19.71 -13.56
C LEU A 270 14.80 20.76 -12.48
N ASN A 271 13.80 20.96 -11.63
CA ASN A 271 13.89 21.83 -10.46
C ASN A 271 14.47 21.05 -9.27
N PHE A 272 15.79 21.01 -9.14
CA PHE A 272 16.47 20.26 -8.09
C PHE A 272 16.37 20.94 -6.73
N ILE A 273 16.11 20.13 -5.72
CA ILE A 273 16.22 20.50 -4.31
C ILE A 273 17.69 20.40 -3.91
N THR A 274 18.29 21.52 -3.53
CA THR A 274 19.73 21.61 -3.26
C THR A 274 20.08 21.45 -1.79
N ASP A 275 19.17 21.81 -0.90
CA ASP A 275 19.38 21.75 0.53
C ASP A 275 18.09 21.51 1.34
N LYS A 276 18.24 21.39 2.68
CA LYS A 276 17.11 21.16 3.57
C LYS A 276 16.14 22.32 3.67
N SER A 277 16.59 23.56 3.44
CA SER A 277 15.73 24.75 3.50
C SER A 277 14.76 24.75 2.34
N ASP A 278 15.26 24.43 1.14
CA ASP A 278 14.42 24.23 -0.04
C ASP A 278 13.44 23.08 0.17
N LEU A 279 13.92 21.94 0.70
CA LEU A 279 13.07 20.80 0.99
C LEU A 279 11.92 21.16 1.94
N GLU A 280 12.21 21.85 3.06
CA GLU A 280 11.20 22.30 4.02
C GLU A 280 10.23 23.33 3.44
N LYS A 281 10.69 24.20 2.56
CA LYS A 281 9.87 25.19 1.87
C LYS A 281 8.82 24.51 1.00
N TYR A 282 9.25 23.67 0.07
CA TYR A 282 8.36 23.00 -0.88
C TYR A 282 7.52 21.89 -0.24
N SER A 283 7.99 21.21 0.81
CA SER A 283 7.19 20.19 1.52
C SER A 283 5.93 20.75 2.21
N LYS A 284 5.81 22.09 2.34
CA LYS A 284 4.60 22.74 2.87
C LYS A 284 3.54 22.97 1.79
N GLU A 285 3.89 22.86 0.55
CA GLU A 285 2.99 23.00 -0.59
C GLU A 285 2.29 21.66 -0.84
N LYS A 286 0.96 21.65 -0.83
CA LYS A 286 0.15 20.41 -0.83
C LYS A 286 0.20 19.58 -2.13
N GLU A 287 0.62 20.17 -3.23
CA GLU A 287 0.54 19.54 -4.56
C GLU A 287 1.93 19.22 -5.15
N VAL A 288 3.00 19.41 -4.38
CA VAL A 288 4.37 19.16 -4.85
C VAL A 288 4.72 17.68 -4.68
N ILE A 289 5.00 17.03 -5.80
CA ILE A 289 5.53 15.66 -5.83
C ILE A 289 7.05 15.76 -5.95
N PHE A 290 7.76 15.03 -5.08
CA PHE A 290 9.21 14.95 -5.11
C PHE A 290 9.64 13.62 -5.72
N ARG A 291 10.63 13.65 -6.61
CA ARG A 291 11.19 12.46 -7.23
C ARG A 291 12.69 12.37 -7.06
N HIS A 292 13.19 11.16 -7.14
CA HIS A 292 14.62 10.86 -7.13
C HIS A 292 15.18 10.87 -8.55
N PHE A 293 16.29 11.57 -8.76
CA PHE A 293 17.05 11.51 -10.00
C PHE A 293 18.30 10.61 -9.82
N PRO A 294 18.57 9.68 -10.76
CA PRO A 294 18.02 9.59 -12.11
C PRO A 294 16.86 8.57 -12.28
N SER A 295 16.27 8.02 -11.22
CA SER A 295 15.31 6.91 -11.33
C SER A 295 13.87 7.32 -11.56
N ASP A 296 13.52 8.58 -11.39
CA ASP A 296 12.15 9.09 -11.45
C ASP A 296 11.18 8.51 -10.41
N LEU A 297 11.69 7.81 -9.39
CA LEU A 297 10.87 7.23 -8.34
C LEU A 297 10.46 8.27 -7.29
N ALA A 298 9.20 8.22 -6.87
CA ALA A 298 8.66 9.01 -5.76
C ALA A 298 8.80 8.31 -4.41
N VAL A 299 9.31 7.07 -4.39
CA VAL A 299 9.53 6.24 -3.19
C VAL A 299 11.00 5.91 -3.00
N MET A 300 11.46 5.93 -1.72
CA MET A 300 12.88 5.81 -1.40
C MET A 300 13.27 4.48 -0.78
N ARG A 301 12.30 3.61 -0.55
CA ARG A 301 12.51 2.24 -0.08
C ARG A 301 11.55 1.28 -0.77
N THR A 302 12.09 0.23 -1.37
CA THR A 302 11.35 -0.78 -2.13
C THR A 302 12.06 -2.12 -2.06
N ILE A 303 11.41 -3.19 -2.49
CA ILE A 303 12.03 -4.42 -3.00
C ILE A 303 12.02 -4.32 -4.52
N GLY A 304 13.01 -4.91 -5.21
CA GLY A 304 13.11 -4.82 -6.67
C GLY A 304 13.79 -3.54 -7.13
N ASP A 305 13.32 -2.92 -8.20
CA ASP A 305 13.93 -1.73 -8.84
C ASP A 305 15.43 -1.94 -9.16
N LEU A 306 15.75 -3.08 -9.76
CA LEU A 306 17.13 -3.52 -9.92
C LEU A 306 17.95 -2.56 -10.79
N ASN A 307 17.34 -1.98 -11.83
CA ASN A 307 17.94 -0.97 -12.71
C ASN A 307 18.33 0.32 -11.97
N VAL A 308 17.68 0.61 -10.86
CA VAL A 308 17.93 1.80 -10.03
C VAL A 308 18.92 1.53 -8.91
N LYS A 309 18.91 0.34 -8.34
CA LYS A 309 19.71 -0.04 -7.17
C LYS A 309 21.06 -0.65 -7.50
N LYS A 310 21.18 -1.35 -8.63
CA LYS A 310 22.38 -2.14 -8.95
C LYS A 310 23.25 -1.41 -9.96
N LYS A 311 24.52 -1.25 -9.62
CA LYS A 311 25.51 -0.54 -10.47
C LYS A 311 25.68 -1.18 -11.84
N GLU A 312 25.64 -2.50 -11.90
CA GLU A 312 25.74 -3.27 -13.17
C GLU A 312 24.58 -2.99 -14.14
N TYR A 313 23.47 -2.47 -13.64
CA TYR A 313 22.32 -2.06 -14.46
C TYR A 313 22.20 -0.55 -14.64
N GLY A 314 23.19 0.23 -14.15
CA GLY A 314 23.24 1.68 -14.26
C GLY A 314 22.70 2.44 -13.06
N GLY A 315 22.30 1.73 -12.00
CA GLY A 315 21.74 2.33 -10.80
C GLY A 315 22.77 2.93 -9.84
N LEU A 316 22.26 3.66 -8.85
CA LEU A 316 23.03 4.26 -7.77
C LEU A 316 22.79 3.53 -6.45
N PRO A 317 23.69 2.61 -6.05
CA PRO A 317 23.52 1.84 -4.82
C PRO A 317 23.39 2.72 -3.57
N GLY A 318 22.47 2.36 -2.69
CA GLY A 318 22.25 3.05 -1.43
C GLY A 318 21.29 4.26 -1.50
N ASN A 319 20.86 4.68 -2.69
CA ASN A 319 19.84 5.72 -2.83
C ASN A 319 18.45 5.17 -2.51
N ILE A 320 18.08 4.06 -3.13
CA ILE A 320 16.86 3.33 -2.83
C ILE A 320 17.26 2.03 -2.13
N ILE A 321 16.65 1.72 -1.00
CA ILE A 321 17.03 0.60 -0.14
C ILE A 321 15.82 -0.29 0.21
N ALA A 322 16.11 -1.54 0.57
CA ALA A 322 15.11 -2.51 1.01
C ALA A 322 14.99 -2.62 2.54
N THR A 323 15.75 -1.81 3.29
CA THR A 323 15.77 -1.89 4.76
C THR A 323 14.51 -1.26 5.36
N PRO A 324 13.68 -2.00 6.11
CA PRO A 324 12.45 -1.48 6.69
C PRO A 324 12.70 -0.58 7.91
N GLU A 325 11.80 0.39 8.14
CA GLU A 325 11.61 0.95 9.48
C GLU A 325 10.63 0.05 10.26
N ILE A 326 10.99 -0.28 11.51
CA ILE A 326 10.17 -1.13 12.38
C ILE A 326 9.65 -0.29 13.55
N PHE A 327 8.33 -0.22 13.65
CA PHE A 327 7.63 0.43 14.76
C PHE A 327 6.97 -0.63 15.63
N ILE A 328 7.03 -0.46 16.96
CA ILE A 328 6.48 -1.41 17.92
C ILE A 328 5.55 -0.65 18.86
N TYR A 329 4.32 -1.12 18.96
CA TYR A 329 3.29 -0.54 19.80
C TYR A 329 2.73 -1.58 20.75
N ASP A 330 2.40 -1.17 21.97
CA ASP A 330 1.67 -2.02 22.88
C ASP A 330 0.20 -2.09 22.48
N TYR A 331 -0.41 -3.26 22.69
CA TYR A 331 -1.84 -3.46 22.47
C TYR A 331 -2.63 -3.00 23.69
N PHE A 332 -3.59 -2.09 23.50
CA PHE A 332 -4.46 -1.58 24.55
C PHE A 332 -5.94 -1.71 24.20
N PRO A 333 -6.81 -1.94 25.20
CA PRO A 333 -8.26 -2.02 24.99
C PRO A 333 -8.95 -0.72 24.52
N THR A 334 -8.24 0.39 24.43
CA THR A 334 -8.72 1.68 23.94
C THR A 334 -8.43 1.91 22.46
N GLN A 335 -7.79 0.95 21.80
CA GLN A 335 -7.58 0.96 20.35
C GLN A 335 -8.87 0.52 19.67
N ASP A 336 -9.40 1.41 18.81
CA ASP A 336 -10.70 1.19 18.15
C ASP A 336 -10.55 0.29 16.94
N PHE A 337 -9.76 0.74 15.98
CA PHE A 337 -9.40 0.01 14.77
C PHE A 337 -8.09 0.53 14.19
N MET A 338 -7.41 -0.30 13.42
CA MET A 338 -6.25 0.04 12.61
C MET A 338 -6.65 0.02 11.13
N ILE A 339 -6.14 0.98 10.37
CA ILE A 339 -6.30 1.05 8.91
C ILE A 339 -4.92 1.01 8.29
N MET A 340 -4.73 0.17 7.27
CA MET A 340 -3.56 0.11 6.41
C MET A 340 -4.01 0.38 4.97
N GLY A 341 -3.24 1.15 4.21
CA GLY A 341 -3.55 1.45 2.81
C GLY A 341 -2.30 1.77 1.99
N CYS A 342 -2.40 1.63 0.67
CA CYS A 342 -1.42 2.11 -0.28
C CYS A 342 -1.52 3.64 -0.44
N ASP A 343 -0.63 4.24 -1.23
CA ASP A 343 -0.62 5.67 -1.53
C ASP A 343 -1.90 6.12 -2.24
N GLY A 344 -2.51 5.31 -3.10
CA GLY A 344 -3.80 5.62 -3.74
C GLY A 344 -4.95 5.92 -2.75
N ILE A 345 -4.82 5.50 -1.48
CA ILE A 345 -5.73 5.91 -0.40
C ILE A 345 -5.23 7.18 0.30
N PHE A 346 -3.93 7.26 0.61
CA PHE A 346 -3.39 8.28 1.52
C PHE A 346 -2.90 9.56 0.82
N ASP A 347 -2.71 9.56 -0.49
CA ASP A 347 -2.30 10.76 -1.23
C ASP A 347 -3.46 11.75 -1.42
N ASP A 348 -4.68 11.24 -1.57
CA ASP A 348 -5.88 12.09 -1.72
C ASP A 348 -6.65 12.32 -0.41
N LEU A 349 -6.52 11.43 0.60
CA LEU A 349 -7.22 11.51 1.88
C LEU A 349 -6.25 11.71 3.04
N SER A 350 -6.55 12.66 3.92
CA SER A 350 -5.84 12.81 5.20
C SER A 350 -6.16 11.66 6.16
N ASN A 351 -5.29 11.46 7.15
CA ASN A 351 -5.54 10.48 8.21
C ASN A 351 -6.89 10.71 8.92
N GLU A 352 -7.26 11.96 9.09
CA GLU A 352 -8.51 12.41 9.73
C GLU A 352 -9.73 12.04 8.89
N GLU A 353 -9.70 12.29 7.58
CA GLU A 353 -10.80 11.96 6.65
C GLU A 353 -11.02 10.45 6.55
N ILE A 354 -9.96 9.67 6.52
CA ILE A 354 -10.02 8.20 6.49
C ILE A 354 -10.65 7.64 7.76
N VAL A 355 -10.23 8.14 8.94
CA VAL A 355 -10.78 7.71 10.22
C VAL A 355 -12.24 8.17 10.37
N GLU A 356 -12.58 9.37 9.89
CA GLU A 356 -13.95 9.87 9.89
C GLU A 356 -14.86 9.01 9.00
N ALA A 357 -14.41 8.64 7.80
CA ALA A 357 -15.14 7.76 6.91
C ALA A 357 -15.44 6.39 7.56
N ALA A 358 -14.47 5.79 8.22
CA ALA A 358 -14.70 4.55 8.97
C ALA A 358 -15.69 4.74 10.13
N TRP A 359 -15.52 5.80 10.93
CA TRP A 359 -16.42 6.10 12.04
C TRP A 359 -17.84 6.44 11.59
N HIS A 360 -18.00 7.02 10.40
CA HIS A 360 -19.32 7.29 9.83
C HIS A 360 -20.15 6.00 9.75
N ILE A 361 -19.57 4.91 9.25
CA ILE A 361 -20.21 3.61 9.19
C ILE A 361 -20.51 3.06 10.60
N PHE A 362 -19.50 2.99 11.48
CA PHE A 362 -19.70 2.44 12.83
C PHE A 362 -20.72 3.23 13.66
N LYS A 363 -20.87 4.55 13.44
CA LYS A 363 -21.83 5.38 14.15
C LYS A 363 -23.24 5.26 13.58
N ASN A 364 -23.41 5.20 12.28
CA ASN A 364 -24.70 5.27 11.62
C ASN A 364 -25.34 3.90 11.40
N LYS A 365 -24.65 2.96 10.79
CA LYS A 365 -25.20 1.62 10.54
C LYS A 365 -25.33 0.75 11.80
N ALA A 366 -24.57 1.05 12.85
CA ALA A 366 -24.76 0.37 14.14
C ALA A 366 -26.11 0.68 14.84
N LYS A 367 -26.93 1.55 14.28
CA LYS A 367 -28.33 1.79 14.73
C LYS A 367 -29.31 0.76 14.18
N GLU A 368 -28.93 0.01 13.16
CA GLU A 368 -29.78 -1.00 12.55
C GLU A 368 -29.92 -2.20 13.50
N LYS A 369 -31.15 -2.78 13.56
CA LYS A 369 -31.37 -4.02 14.30
C LYS A 369 -30.51 -5.12 13.69
N ASN A 370 -29.71 -5.80 14.50
CA ASN A 370 -28.88 -6.95 14.11
C ASN A 370 -27.62 -6.62 13.28
N TYR A 371 -26.97 -5.49 13.53
CA TYR A 371 -25.66 -5.26 12.89
C TYR A 371 -24.62 -6.31 13.34
N ASP A 372 -23.78 -6.72 12.38
CA ASP A 372 -22.61 -7.57 12.57
C ASP A 372 -21.33 -6.71 12.49
N ILE A 373 -20.44 -6.81 13.48
CA ILE A 373 -19.17 -6.09 13.49
C ILE A 373 -18.32 -6.40 12.24
N ASN A 374 -18.41 -7.62 11.72
CA ASN A 374 -17.65 -8.00 10.52
C ASN A 374 -18.17 -7.25 9.28
N LEU A 375 -19.49 -7.14 9.11
CA LEU A 375 -20.11 -6.36 8.06
C LEU A 375 -19.85 -4.87 8.21
N LEU A 376 -19.93 -4.31 9.43
CA LEU A 376 -19.58 -2.92 9.68
C LEU A 376 -18.12 -2.61 9.33
N THR A 377 -17.23 -3.56 9.58
CA THR A 377 -15.81 -3.42 9.19
C THR A 377 -15.64 -3.49 7.68
N ALA A 378 -16.39 -4.36 6.99
CA ALA A 378 -16.40 -4.43 5.53
C ALA A 378 -16.94 -3.14 4.91
N ASP A 379 -18.07 -2.63 5.42
CA ASP A 379 -18.65 -1.36 4.98
C ASP A 379 -17.72 -0.17 5.25
N SER A 380 -16.94 -0.21 6.34
CA SER A 380 -15.94 0.83 6.64
C SER A 380 -14.78 0.80 5.64
N CYS A 381 -14.32 -0.38 5.27
CA CYS A 381 -13.31 -0.56 4.22
C CYS A 381 -13.84 -0.07 2.85
N ASP A 382 -15.07 -0.49 2.49
CA ASP A 382 -15.75 -0.07 1.27
C ASP A 382 -15.95 1.45 1.20
N MET A 383 -16.34 2.07 2.32
CA MET A 383 -16.48 3.53 2.43
C MET A 383 -15.18 4.26 2.12
N ILE A 384 -14.06 3.83 2.72
CA ILE A 384 -12.75 4.44 2.51
C ILE A 384 -12.35 4.34 1.03
N MET A 385 -12.46 3.16 0.46
CA MET A 385 -12.13 2.89 -0.95
C MET A 385 -12.96 3.76 -1.89
N LYS A 386 -14.27 3.80 -1.68
CA LYS A 386 -15.20 4.60 -2.49
C LYS A 386 -14.99 6.09 -2.33
N TYR A 387 -14.62 6.53 -1.13
CA TYR A 387 -14.33 7.94 -0.88
C TYR A 387 -13.06 8.39 -1.62
N ALA A 388 -12.01 7.57 -1.65
CA ALA A 388 -10.83 7.82 -2.46
C ALA A 388 -11.16 7.87 -3.97
N MET A 389 -11.97 6.91 -4.46
CA MET A 389 -12.45 6.93 -5.86
C MET A 389 -13.30 8.17 -6.19
N ASP A 390 -14.10 8.66 -5.24
CA ASP A 390 -14.91 9.86 -5.43
C ASP A 390 -14.07 11.14 -5.54
N LEU A 391 -12.87 11.13 -4.98
CA LEU A 391 -11.86 12.17 -5.14
C LEU A 391 -11.01 12.01 -6.41
N LEU A 392 -11.34 11.02 -7.24
CA LEU A 392 -10.71 10.76 -8.53
C LEU A 392 -9.21 10.41 -8.40
N THR A 393 -8.85 9.61 -7.40
CA THR A 393 -7.49 9.06 -7.34
C THR A 393 -7.11 8.37 -8.65
N SER A 394 -5.87 8.56 -9.07
CA SER A 394 -5.36 8.02 -10.34
C SER A 394 -4.63 6.69 -10.19
N ASP A 395 -4.48 6.18 -8.96
CA ASP A 395 -3.71 4.98 -8.68
C ASP A 395 -4.55 3.75 -8.33
N ASN A 396 -3.88 2.62 -8.15
CA ASN A 396 -4.43 1.44 -7.53
C ASN A 396 -4.88 1.75 -6.10
N LEU A 397 -5.83 1.00 -5.61
CA LEU A 397 -6.45 1.22 -4.30
C LEU A 397 -6.41 -0.06 -3.50
N THR A 398 -5.72 -0.06 -2.39
CA THR A 398 -5.70 -1.19 -1.46
C THR A 398 -5.88 -0.70 -0.03
N CYS A 399 -6.84 -1.28 0.69
CA CYS A 399 -7.18 -0.93 2.06
C CYS A 399 -7.42 -2.18 2.91
N ILE A 400 -6.94 -2.16 4.15
CA ILE A 400 -7.27 -3.13 5.21
C ILE A 400 -7.79 -2.36 6.42
N VAL A 401 -8.95 -2.75 6.94
CA VAL A 401 -9.50 -2.26 8.21
C VAL A 401 -9.52 -3.41 9.21
N ILE A 402 -8.96 -3.19 10.40
CA ILE A 402 -8.84 -4.20 11.47
C ILE A 402 -9.53 -3.68 12.71
N GLY A 403 -10.69 -4.23 13.02
CA GLY A 403 -11.46 -3.88 14.22
C GLY A 403 -10.83 -4.47 15.49
N MET A 404 -10.66 -3.62 16.50
CA MET A 404 -9.99 -3.96 17.76
C MET A 404 -10.97 -3.91 18.96
N GLU A 405 -10.44 -4.02 20.17
CA GLU A 405 -11.27 -4.08 21.39
C GLU A 405 -12.11 -2.82 21.62
N GLY A 406 -11.58 -1.63 21.28
CA GLY A 406 -12.27 -0.34 21.45
C GLY A 406 -13.56 -0.29 20.66
N ILE A 407 -13.54 -0.65 19.37
CA ILE A 407 -14.76 -0.63 18.55
C ILE A 407 -15.80 -1.64 19.03
N GLN A 408 -15.38 -2.82 19.48
CA GLN A 408 -16.29 -3.81 20.04
C GLN A 408 -16.98 -3.28 21.30
N LYS A 409 -16.23 -2.62 22.18
CA LYS A 409 -16.78 -1.98 23.39
C LYS A 409 -17.78 -0.85 23.05
N PHE A 410 -17.39 0.02 22.10
CA PHE A 410 -18.27 1.08 21.60
C PHE A 410 -19.62 0.52 21.13
N LEU A 411 -19.59 -0.51 20.28
CA LEU A 411 -20.79 -1.15 19.75
C LEU A 411 -21.61 -1.85 20.84
N SER A 412 -20.97 -2.48 21.83
CA SER A 412 -21.65 -3.12 22.94
C SER A 412 -22.39 -2.13 23.86
N LEU A 413 -21.77 -0.98 24.16
CA LEU A 413 -22.37 0.08 24.95
C LEU A 413 -23.59 0.72 24.24
N LYS A 414 -23.54 0.83 22.91
CA LYS A 414 -24.64 1.33 22.11
C LYS A 414 -25.85 0.39 22.16
N LYS A 415 -25.67 -0.91 22.03
CA LYS A 415 -26.74 -1.93 22.19
C LYS A 415 -27.46 -1.85 23.54
N ILE A 416 -26.74 -1.53 24.62
CA ILE A 416 -27.32 -1.41 25.96
C ILE A 416 -28.21 -0.16 26.07
N LYS A 417 -27.79 0.95 25.45
CA LYS A 417 -28.56 2.22 25.47
C LYS A 417 -29.86 2.15 24.65
N GLU A 418 -29.88 1.37 23.58
CA GLU A 418 -31.07 1.19 22.73
C GLU A 418 -32.10 0.21 23.32
N LYS A 419 -31.72 -0.59 24.33
CA LYS A 419 -32.62 -1.52 25.03
C LYS A 419 -33.29 -0.89 26.28
N LYS A 420 -32.84 0.29 26.70
CA LYS A 420 -33.44 1.11 27.79
C LYS A 420 -34.34 2.16 27.21
#